data_709d0eaff34b1989f1d8b4b66709b6ed
#
_entry.id   709d0eaff34b1989f1d8b4b66709b6ed
#
_cell.length_a   1.000
_cell.length_b   1.000
_cell.length_c   1.000
_cell.angle_alpha   90.00
_cell.angle_beta   90.00
_cell.angle_gamma   90.00
#
_symmetry.space_group_name_H-M   'P 1'
#
loop_
_entity.id
_entity.type
_entity.pdbx_description
1 polymer ?
#
loop_
_entity_poly.entity_id
_entity_poly.type
_entity_poly.pdbx_seq_one_letter_code
_entity_poly.pdbx_strand_id
1 'polypeptide(L)'
;MKRMKYSLIFFLFLLSMLVVPTITAQNATDEIQYKITGRMLMDGGIYLKNPVDFGNGTEFNDLRIGMKATYRNWKMKLEMGYAGNKAAIKDAFATYSYKKHSIQVGQFYEPFSLDMLCSTFDLRFNQSPGVVLALTNSRRMGVAYSYNAKHYYLRGGLFTDNDLSNLKNVSQGYAIDTRLVYRPVYEKGKLIHLGVAATRRTPDGVLPEDGNKDTFTYKSVGVSTIDNRTLVVANVDNAVSQFKIGTELLIYYHKFFLQSEYIRTHVNRQHNFRDYVAQGAYIPVSYTHLRAH
;
A
#
# COMPACT_ATOMS: atom_id res chain seq x y z
N MET A 1 -31.93 -9.06 -19.26
CA MET A 1 -31.11 -9.70 -20.28
C MET A 1 -30.08 -8.79 -21.02
N LYS A 2 -30.10 -7.47 -20.91
CA LYS A 2 -29.12 -6.58 -21.58
C LYS A 2 -27.77 -6.40 -20.87
N ARG A 3 -27.67 -6.62 -19.55
CA ARG A 3 -26.42 -6.41 -18.79
C ARG A 3 -25.34 -7.50 -18.95
N MET A 4 -25.71 -8.71 -19.40
CA MET A 4 -24.74 -9.80 -19.60
C MET A 4 -23.87 -9.65 -20.87
N LYS A 5 -24.34 -8.92 -21.89
CA LYS A 5 -23.60 -8.78 -23.16
C LYS A 5 -22.32 -7.94 -23.03
N TYR A 6 -22.30 -6.93 -22.15
CA TYR A 6 -21.13 -6.07 -21.97
C TYR A 6 -20.01 -6.74 -21.17
N SER A 7 -20.34 -7.61 -20.22
CA SER A 7 -19.36 -8.39 -19.45
C SER A 7 -18.61 -9.39 -20.34
N LEU A 8 -19.31 -10.02 -21.29
CA LEU A 8 -18.70 -10.97 -22.23
C LEU A 8 -17.79 -10.27 -23.26
N ILE A 9 -18.18 -9.07 -23.71
CA ILE A 9 -17.37 -8.26 -24.65
C ILE A 9 -16.09 -7.76 -23.97
N PHE A 10 -16.15 -7.39 -22.69
CA PHE A 10 -14.97 -6.96 -21.94
C PHE A 10 -14.01 -8.12 -21.71
N PHE A 11 -14.53 -9.33 -21.44
CA PHE A 11 -13.71 -10.54 -21.28
C PHE A 11 -13.07 -10.99 -22.61
N LEU A 12 -13.80 -10.88 -23.72
CA LEU A 12 -13.29 -11.16 -25.07
C LEU A 12 -12.25 -10.12 -25.52
N PHE A 13 -12.42 -8.85 -25.14
CA PHE A 13 -11.43 -7.80 -25.42
C PHE A 13 -10.13 -8.01 -24.60
N LEU A 14 -10.23 -8.47 -23.36
CA LEU A 14 -9.08 -8.85 -22.54
C LEU A 14 -8.37 -10.10 -23.11
N LEU A 15 -9.13 -11.06 -23.64
CA LEU A 15 -8.58 -12.28 -24.25
C LEU A 15 -7.96 -12.01 -25.63
N SER A 16 -8.48 -11.03 -26.39
CA SER A 16 -7.89 -10.64 -27.68
C SER A 16 -6.55 -9.90 -27.54
N MET A 17 -6.27 -9.30 -26.39
CA MET A 17 -4.95 -8.73 -26.08
C MET A 17 -3.90 -9.80 -25.76
N LEU A 18 -4.28 -11.06 -25.58
CA LEU A 18 -3.35 -12.18 -25.35
C LEU A 18 -2.80 -12.79 -26.64
N VAL A 19 -3.34 -12.43 -27.81
CA VAL A 19 -2.77 -12.81 -29.10
C VAL A 19 -1.77 -11.72 -29.52
N VAL A 20 -0.57 -11.78 -28.97
CA VAL A 20 0.54 -10.93 -29.41
C VAL A 20 1.08 -11.52 -30.72
N PRO A 21 1.03 -10.81 -31.85
CA PRO A 21 1.80 -11.22 -33.01
C PRO A 21 3.28 -11.17 -32.61
N THR A 22 4.00 -12.25 -32.83
CA THR A 22 5.47 -12.29 -32.75
C THR A 22 6.01 -11.40 -33.86
N ILE A 23 6.19 -10.12 -33.56
CA ILE A 23 6.94 -9.21 -34.41
C ILE A 23 8.41 -9.45 -34.05
N THR A 24 9.13 -10.12 -34.93
CA THR A 24 10.58 -10.20 -34.87
C THR A 24 11.15 -8.82 -35.16
N ALA A 25 11.52 -8.10 -34.12
CA ALA A 25 12.18 -6.81 -34.23
C ALA A 25 13.68 -6.96 -34.04
N GLN A 26 14.43 -6.35 -34.92
CA GLN A 26 15.87 -6.54 -35.15
C GLN A 26 16.78 -5.67 -34.26
N ASN A 27 16.31 -5.13 -33.12
CA ASN A 27 17.19 -4.44 -32.15
C ASN A 27 16.68 -4.68 -30.73
N ALA A 28 17.44 -5.36 -29.91
CA ALA A 28 17.14 -5.77 -28.54
C ALA A 28 16.87 -4.62 -27.54
N THR A 29 17.00 -3.36 -27.93
CA THR A 29 16.79 -2.17 -27.10
C THR A 29 15.41 -1.52 -27.27
N ASP A 30 14.63 -1.91 -28.27
CA ASP A 30 13.35 -1.29 -28.62
C ASP A 30 12.13 -2.21 -28.44
N GLU A 31 12.29 -3.37 -27.80
CA GLU A 31 11.19 -4.28 -27.54
C GLU A 31 10.54 -3.99 -26.18
N ILE A 32 9.21 -4.04 -26.16
CA ILE A 32 8.44 -4.01 -24.93
C ILE A 32 8.59 -5.35 -24.23
N GLN A 33 9.14 -5.34 -23.03
CA GLN A 33 9.23 -6.52 -22.18
C GLN A 33 8.02 -6.60 -21.26
N TYR A 34 7.29 -7.73 -21.28
CA TYR A 34 6.19 -7.94 -20.34
C TYR A 34 6.45 -9.13 -19.43
N LYS A 35 5.93 -9.01 -18.23
CA LYS A 35 5.93 -10.08 -17.24
C LYS A 35 4.56 -10.19 -16.60
N ILE A 36 3.93 -11.34 -16.73
CA ILE A 36 2.74 -11.70 -15.96
C ILE A 36 3.21 -12.11 -14.57
N THR A 37 2.53 -11.62 -13.55
CA THR A 37 2.81 -11.92 -12.15
C THR A 37 1.52 -12.38 -11.48
N GLY A 38 1.64 -13.31 -10.53
CA GLY A 38 0.52 -13.76 -9.74
C GLY A 38 0.99 -14.19 -8.36
N ARG A 39 0.09 -14.18 -7.41
CA ARG A 39 0.31 -14.79 -6.10
C ARG A 39 -0.99 -15.24 -5.48
N MET A 40 -0.87 -16.25 -4.63
CA MET A 40 -1.96 -16.78 -3.84
C MET A 40 -1.43 -17.04 -2.43
N LEU A 41 -2.05 -16.42 -1.44
CA LEU A 41 -1.81 -16.67 -0.02
C LEU A 41 -3.11 -17.19 0.58
N MET A 42 -3.03 -18.33 1.24
CA MET A 42 -4.12 -18.95 1.96
C MET A 42 -3.72 -19.11 3.41
N ASP A 43 -4.58 -18.65 4.31
CA ASP A 43 -4.39 -18.75 5.74
C ASP A 43 -5.34 -19.79 6.32
N GLY A 44 -4.90 -20.51 7.33
CA GLY A 44 -5.72 -21.38 8.16
C GLY A 44 -5.40 -21.15 9.64
N GLY A 45 -6.41 -21.09 10.49
CA GLY A 45 -6.20 -20.82 11.92
C GLY A 45 -7.24 -21.43 12.82
N ILE A 46 -6.76 -21.77 14.01
CA ILE A 46 -7.56 -22.24 15.14
C ILE A 46 -7.18 -21.41 16.35
N TYR A 47 -8.17 -20.74 16.95
CA TYR A 47 -7.99 -19.93 18.14
C TYR A 47 -8.22 -20.81 19.38
N LEU A 48 -7.15 -21.14 20.09
CA LEU A 48 -7.20 -21.88 21.35
C LEU A 48 -7.38 -20.91 22.52
N LYS A 49 -8.17 -21.31 23.55
CA LYS A 49 -8.47 -20.47 24.73
C LYS A 49 -8.97 -19.08 24.34
N ASN A 50 -10.03 -19.06 23.58
CA ASN A 50 -10.54 -17.90 22.87
C ASN A 50 -11.59 -17.10 23.68
N PRO A 51 -11.17 -16.17 24.57
CA PRO A 51 -12.12 -15.40 25.40
C PRO A 51 -12.97 -14.42 24.61
N VAL A 52 -12.61 -14.13 23.37
CA VAL A 52 -13.29 -13.17 22.47
C VAL A 52 -14.16 -13.88 21.43
N ASP A 53 -14.13 -15.20 21.41
CA ASP A 53 -14.85 -16.05 20.48
C ASP A 53 -14.55 -15.76 19.00
N PHE A 54 -13.27 -15.71 18.65
CA PHE A 54 -12.83 -15.57 17.25
C PHE A 54 -13.21 -16.81 16.42
N GLY A 55 -13.61 -16.59 15.17
CA GLY A 55 -13.93 -17.66 14.23
C GLY A 55 -12.70 -18.44 13.76
N ASN A 56 -12.78 -19.76 13.81
CA ASN A 56 -11.78 -20.65 13.21
C ASN A 56 -12.09 -20.88 11.74
N GLY A 57 -11.08 -21.13 10.91
CA GLY A 57 -11.33 -21.45 9.51
C GLY A 57 -10.12 -21.27 8.60
N THR A 58 -10.43 -21.12 7.31
CA THR A 58 -9.46 -20.87 6.24
C THR A 58 -9.95 -19.73 5.37
N GLU A 59 -9.02 -18.95 4.82
CA GLU A 59 -9.31 -17.82 3.94
C GLU A 59 -8.22 -17.64 2.88
N PHE A 60 -8.62 -17.14 1.72
CA PHE A 60 -7.66 -16.55 0.77
C PHE A 60 -7.34 -15.12 1.21
N ASN A 61 -6.21 -14.97 1.88
CA ASN A 61 -5.76 -13.68 2.40
C ASN A 61 -5.39 -12.72 1.26
N ASP A 62 -4.75 -13.23 0.20
CA ASP A 62 -4.30 -12.40 -0.91
C ASP A 62 -4.16 -13.23 -2.20
N LEU A 63 -5.09 -13.04 -3.11
CA LEU A 63 -5.04 -13.60 -4.46
C LEU A 63 -4.84 -12.45 -5.43
N ARG A 64 -3.77 -12.51 -6.25
CA ARG A 64 -3.48 -11.44 -7.22
C ARG A 64 -3.07 -12.00 -8.56
N ILE A 65 -3.42 -11.24 -9.59
CA ILE A 65 -2.89 -11.37 -10.94
C ILE A 65 -2.48 -9.98 -11.42
N GLY A 66 -1.38 -9.90 -12.14
CA GLY A 66 -0.89 -8.63 -12.62
C GLY A 66 0.00 -8.76 -13.84
N MET A 67 0.20 -7.64 -14.50
CA MET A 67 1.12 -7.49 -15.62
C MET A 67 2.05 -6.32 -15.36
N LYS A 68 3.32 -6.52 -15.68
CA LYS A 68 4.34 -5.47 -15.74
C LYS A 68 4.82 -5.35 -17.17
N ALA A 69 4.95 -4.12 -17.66
CA ALA A 69 5.57 -3.82 -18.94
C ALA A 69 6.74 -2.87 -18.73
N THR A 70 7.81 -3.06 -19.48
CA THR A 70 8.98 -2.17 -19.47
C THR A 70 9.35 -1.85 -20.92
N TYR A 71 9.51 -0.56 -21.20
CA TYR A 71 9.94 -0.05 -22.48
C TYR A 71 10.85 1.15 -22.27
N ARG A 72 12.13 1.02 -22.64
CA ARG A 72 13.13 2.06 -22.41
C ARG A 72 13.13 2.53 -20.95
N ASN A 73 12.81 3.79 -20.71
CA ASN A 73 12.75 4.44 -19.40
C ASN A 73 11.39 4.30 -18.71
N TRP A 74 10.40 3.66 -19.37
CA TRP A 74 9.05 3.48 -18.87
C TRP A 74 8.87 2.13 -18.21
N LYS A 75 8.18 2.13 -17.09
CA LYS A 75 7.66 0.93 -16.42
C LYS A 75 6.19 1.13 -16.15
N MET A 76 5.37 0.13 -16.48
CA MET A 76 3.96 0.11 -16.21
C MET A 76 3.62 -1.11 -15.36
N LYS A 77 2.66 -0.98 -14.48
CA LYS A 77 2.13 -2.08 -13.67
C LYS A 77 0.62 -1.98 -13.61
N LEU A 78 -0.04 -3.11 -13.89
CA LEU A 78 -1.44 -3.33 -13.59
C LEU A 78 -1.55 -4.56 -12.72
N GLU A 79 -2.22 -4.47 -11.57
CA GLU A 79 -2.42 -5.58 -10.64
C GLU A 79 -3.85 -5.54 -10.10
N MET A 80 -4.54 -6.65 -10.22
CA MET A 80 -5.84 -6.88 -9.62
C MET A 80 -5.69 -7.86 -8.47
N GLY A 81 -6.48 -7.70 -7.43
CA GLY A 81 -6.49 -8.57 -6.27
C GLY A 81 -7.89 -8.95 -5.85
N TYR A 82 -8.00 -10.09 -5.19
CA TYR A 82 -9.20 -10.58 -4.54
C TYR A 82 -8.86 -10.94 -3.09
N ALA A 83 -9.55 -10.35 -2.15
CA ALA A 83 -9.44 -10.63 -0.72
C ALA A 83 -10.73 -10.21 -0.03
N GLY A 84 -11.14 -10.92 1.03
CA GLY A 84 -12.35 -10.60 1.79
C GLY A 84 -13.61 -10.54 0.91
N ASN A 85 -13.75 -11.45 -0.04
CA ASN A 85 -14.87 -11.53 -1.00
C ASN A 85 -15.04 -10.31 -1.92
N LYS A 86 -13.98 -9.54 -2.13
CA LYS A 86 -13.99 -8.35 -3.00
C LYS A 86 -12.83 -8.37 -3.99
N ALA A 87 -13.15 -8.10 -5.25
CA ALA A 87 -12.15 -7.82 -6.27
C ALA A 87 -11.84 -6.31 -6.28
N ALA A 88 -10.57 -5.95 -6.40
CA ALA A 88 -10.13 -4.57 -6.43
C ALA A 88 -8.90 -4.41 -7.33
N ILE A 89 -8.79 -3.26 -7.99
CA ILE A 89 -7.55 -2.85 -8.63
C ILE A 89 -6.58 -2.45 -7.52
N LYS A 90 -5.43 -3.12 -7.46
CA LYS A 90 -4.38 -2.84 -6.47
C LYS A 90 -3.45 -1.77 -7.03
N ASP A 91 -2.62 -2.09 -7.99
CA ASP A 91 -1.69 -1.16 -8.61
C ASP A 91 -2.09 -0.91 -10.07
N ALA A 92 -2.14 0.34 -10.50
CA ALA A 92 -2.37 0.73 -11.89
C ALA A 92 -1.60 2.03 -12.15
N PHE A 93 -0.34 1.93 -12.57
CA PHE A 93 0.52 3.09 -12.71
C PHE A 93 1.55 2.96 -13.84
N ALA A 94 2.03 4.12 -14.29
CA ALA A 94 3.20 4.26 -15.14
C ALA A 94 4.30 5.03 -14.40
N THR A 95 5.55 4.63 -14.61
CA THR A 95 6.73 5.28 -14.06
C THR A 95 7.71 5.59 -15.18
N TYR A 96 8.13 6.83 -15.30
CA TYR A 96 9.24 7.25 -16.13
C TYR A 96 10.47 7.45 -15.24
N SER A 97 11.61 6.85 -15.62
CA SER A 97 12.85 6.94 -14.85
C SER A 97 13.98 7.45 -15.71
N TYR A 98 14.72 8.44 -15.20
CA TYR A 98 15.92 8.97 -15.84
C TYR A 98 17.03 9.15 -14.81
N LYS A 99 18.13 8.42 -14.97
CA LYS A 99 19.23 8.38 -14.01
C LYS A 99 18.72 8.04 -12.58
N LYS A 100 18.84 8.99 -11.65
CA LYS A 100 18.41 8.84 -10.25
C LYS A 100 16.99 9.36 -9.99
N HIS A 101 16.32 9.90 -11.00
CA HIS A 101 15.03 10.55 -10.91
C HIS A 101 13.93 9.66 -11.48
N SER A 102 12.74 9.71 -10.89
CA SER A 102 11.57 9.08 -11.47
C SER A 102 10.30 9.86 -11.14
N ILE A 103 9.35 9.81 -12.07
CA ILE A 103 7.99 10.31 -11.89
C ILE A 103 7.05 9.13 -12.08
N GLN A 104 6.13 8.97 -11.17
CA GLN A 104 5.12 7.91 -11.18
C GLN A 104 3.73 8.54 -11.15
N VAL A 105 2.83 8.04 -12.02
CA VAL A 105 1.44 8.53 -12.14
C VAL A 105 0.51 7.33 -12.16
N GLY A 106 -0.62 7.42 -11.46
CA GLY A 106 -1.64 6.39 -11.38
C GLY A 106 -2.00 6.02 -9.96
N GLN A 107 -2.44 4.77 -9.74
CA GLN A 107 -2.77 4.24 -8.43
C GLN A 107 -1.62 3.40 -7.88
N PHE A 108 -1.08 3.81 -6.74
CA PHE A 108 0.02 3.13 -6.03
C PHE A 108 0.03 3.53 -4.56
N TYR A 109 0.89 2.88 -3.77
CA TYR A 109 1.03 3.23 -2.35
C TYR A 109 1.56 4.64 -2.14
N GLU A 110 0.93 5.37 -1.21
CA GLU A 110 1.49 6.61 -0.67
C GLU A 110 2.87 6.35 -0.05
N PRO A 111 3.83 7.28 -0.16
CA PRO A 111 5.19 7.08 0.36
C PRO A 111 5.26 7.25 1.89
N PHE A 112 4.51 6.48 2.62
CA PHE A 112 4.41 6.55 4.08
C PHE A 112 4.47 5.15 4.69
N SER A 113 5.30 4.95 5.74
CA SER A 113 5.59 3.69 6.43
C SER A 113 6.44 2.69 5.61
N LEU A 114 7.46 2.18 6.24
CA LEU A 114 8.33 1.15 5.67
C LEU A 114 7.58 -0.18 5.52
N ASP A 115 6.82 -0.59 6.54
CA ASP A 115 6.08 -1.85 6.53
C ASP A 115 4.97 -1.85 5.49
N MET A 116 4.21 -0.75 5.37
CA MET A 116 3.14 -0.62 4.36
C MET A 116 3.68 -0.70 2.92
N LEU A 117 4.90 -0.24 2.68
CA LEU A 117 5.56 -0.28 1.37
C LEU A 117 6.24 -1.62 1.07
N CYS A 118 6.37 -2.51 2.07
CA CYS A 118 6.90 -3.84 1.87
C CYS A 118 5.94 -4.74 1.10
N SER A 119 6.48 -5.71 0.40
CA SER A 119 5.69 -6.80 -0.17
C SER A 119 5.16 -7.69 0.95
N THR A 120 3.95 -8.23 0.80
CA THR A 120 3.39 -9.21 1.74
C THR A 120 4.30 -10.43 1.94
N PHE A 121 5.13 -10.80 0.94
CA PHE A 121 6.11 -11.89 1.07
C PHE A 121 7.30 -11.52 1.95
N ASP A 122 7.56 -10.23 2.16
CA ASP A 122 8.70 -9.74 2.93
C ASP A 122 8.31 -9.37 4.37
N LEU A 123 7.02 -9.49 4.72
CA LEU A 123 6.55 -9.29 6.09
C LEU A 123 7.15 -10.33 7.03
N ARG A 124 7.43 -9.93 8.26
CA ARG A 124 7.97 -10.81 9.30
C ARG A 124 6.88 -11.51 10.11
N PHE A 125 5.66 -11.04 10.02
CA PHE A 125 4.46 -11.59 10.64
C PHE A 125 3.39 -11.82 9.57
N ASN A 126 2.38 -12.58 9.89
CA ASN A 126 1.25 -12.85 8.98
C ASN A 126 0.53 -11.57 8.53
N GLN A 127 0.56 -10.55 9.38
CA GLN A 127 -0.05 -9.25 9.12
C GLN A 127 0.90 -8.12 9.51
N SER A 128 0.71 -6.95 8.92
CA SER A 128 1.34 -5.71 9.37
C SER A 128 0.94 -5.39 10.81
N PRO A 129 1.83 -4.74 11.59
CA PRO A 129 1.52 -4.33 12.96
C PRO A 129 0.27 -3.47 13.03
N GLY A 130 -0.50 -3.62 14.12
CA GLY A 130 -1.78 -2.92 14.30
C GLY A 130 -1.68 -1.40 14.16
N VAL A 131 -0.57 -0.79 14.58
CA VAL A 131 -0.31 0.65 14.40
C VAL A 131 -0.18 1.02 12.93
N VAL A 132 0.45 0.18 12.11
CA VAL A 132 0.56 0.39 10.66
C VAL A 132 -0.81 0.26 10.02
N LEU A 133 -1.56 -0.81 10.33
CA LEU A 133 -2.92 -1.03 9.81
C LEU A 133 -3.86 0.13 10.16
N ALA A 134 -3.76 0.66 11.38
CA ALA A 134 -4.64 1.73 11.84
C ALA A 134 -4.25 3.12 11.31
N LEU A 135 -2.95 3.44 11.26
CA LEU A 135 -2.51 4.81 11.06
C LEU A 135 -1.91 5.10 9.67
N THR A 136 -1.77 4.08 8.81
CA THR A 136 -1.29 4.31 7.44
C THR A 136 -2.42 4.26 6.43
N ASN A 137 -2.16 4.79 5.25
CA ASN A 137 -3.07 4.68 4.13
C ASN A 137 -2.57 3.60 3.16
N SER A 138 -3.50 3.07 2.40
CA SER A 138 -3.21 2.12 1.33
C SER A 138 -2.85 2.87 0.03
N ARG A 139 -3.20 2.27 -1.09
CA ARG A 139 -3.02 2.84 -2.42
C ARG A 139 -4.01 3.96 -2.69
N ARG A 140 -3.55 5.00 -3.39
CA ARG A 140 -4.37 6.13 -3.86
C ARG A 140 -3.94 6.53 -5.27
N MET A 141 -4.83 7.20 -5.97
CA MET A 141 -4.47 7.85 -7.24
C MET A 141 -3.64 9.09 -6.97
N GLY A 142 -2.56 9.26 -7.74
CA GLY A 142 -1.70 10.40 -7.53
C GLY A 142 -0.55 10.48 -8.50
N VAL A 143 0.29 11.47 -8.25
CA VAL A 143 1.56 11.69 -8.93
C VAL A 143 2.67 11.83 -7.87
N ALA A 144 3.79 11.15 -8.08
CA ALA A 144 4.92 11.23 -7.17
C ALA A 144 6.23 11.34 -7.95
N TYR A 145 7.11 12.19 -7.44
CA TYR A 145 8.49 12.29 -7.87
C TYR A 145 9.38 11.58 -6.86
N SER A 146 10.44 10.93 -7.35
CA SER A 146 11.44 10.30 -6.49
C SER A 146 12.86 10.62 -6.99
N TYR A 147 13.77 10.80 -6.03
CA TYR A 147 15.22 10.83 -6.24
C TYR A 147 15.83 9.66 -5.45
N ASN A 148 16.60 8.80 -6.12
CA ASN A 148 17.20 7.62 -5.50
C ASN A 148 18.71 7.57 -5.79
N ALA A 149 19.50 7.86 -4.78
CA ALA A 149 20.96 7.73 -4.78
C ALA A 149 21.39 6.60 -3.83
N LYS A 150 22.67 6.26 -3.79
CA LYS A 150 23.19 5.19 -2.92
C LYS A 150 22.79 5.39 -1.45
N HIS A 151 23.03 6.58 -0.92
CA HIS A 151 22.85 6.89 0.50
C HIS A 151 21.55 7.66 0.81
N TYR A 152 20.90 8.24 -0.19
CA TYR A 152 19.72 9.09 0.00
C TYR A 152 18.59 8.67 -0.91
N TYR A 153 17.38 8.68 -0.36
CA TYR A 153 16.15 8.52 -1.11
C TYR A 153 15.18 9.60 -0.67
N LEU A 154 14.64 10.32 -1.63
CA LEU A 154 13.58 11.31 -1.43
C LEU A 154 12.40 10.91 -2.31
N ARG A 155 11.19 10.98 -1.77
CA ARG A 155 9.96 10.85 -2.54
C ARG A 155 8.92 11.84 -2.03
N GLY A 156 8.27 12.57 -2.94
CA GLY A 156 7.16 13.46 -2.65
C GLY A 156 6.07 13.28 -3.66
N GLY A 157 4.81 13.48 -3.27
CA GLY A 157 3.68 13.29 -4.17
C GLY A 157 2.41 13.98 -3.72
N LEU A 158 1.49 14.08 -4.68
CA LEU A 158 0.13 14.56 -4.50
C LEU A 158 -0.82 13.41 -4.79
N PHE A 159 -1.77 13.18 -3.89
CA PHE A 159 -2.71 12.06 -3.96
C PHE A 159 -4.13 12.56 -3.73
N THR A 160 -5.10 11.88 -4.34
CA THR A 160 -6.52 12.03 -4.00
C THR A 160 -6.89 11.06 -2.89
N ASP A 161 -8.02 11.27 -2.22
CA ASP A 161 -8.48 10.32 -1.19
C ASP A 161 -9.23 9.11 -1.75
N ASN A 162 -9.42 9.04 -3.05
CA ASN A 162 -10.05 7.93 -3.75
C ASN A 162 -9.03 6.95 -4.35
N ASP A 163 -9.53 5.75 -4.62
CA ASP A 163 -8.87 4.73 -5.43
C ASP A 163 -9.80 4.29 -6.56
N LEU A 164 -9.26 3.54 -7.53
CA LEU A 164 -10.01 3.07 -8.71
C LEU A 164 -11.15 2.10 -8.38
N SER A 165 -11.20 1.57 -7.16
CA SER A 165 -12.21 0.60 -6.73
C SER A 165 -13.35 1.26 -5.92
N ASN A 166 -13.15 2.49 -5.43
CA ASN A 166 -14.08 3.20 -4.55
C ASN A 166 -14.29 4.63 -5.04
N LEU A 167 -14.90 4.77 -6.22
CA LEU A 167 -15.30 6.08 -6.73
C LEU A 167 -16.48 6.60 -5.92
N LYS A 168 -16.35 7.79 -5.36
CA LYS A 168 -17.39 8.48 -4.60
C LYS A 168 -17.93 9.66 -5.39
N ASN A 169 -19.22 9.94 -5.27
CA ASN A 169 -19.88 11.08 -5.89
C ASN A 169 -19.78 12.37 -5.05
N VAL A 170 -18.65 12.58 -4.40
CA VAL A 170 -18.37 13.74 -3.54
C VAL A 170 -17.08 14.43 -3.98
N SER A 171 -16.86 15.65 -3.51
CA SER A 171 -15.58 16.33 -3.67
C SER A 171 -14.50 15.53 -2.97
N GLN A 172 -13.48 15.13 -3.73
CA GLN A 172 -12.40 14.31 -3.20
C GLN A 172 -11.45 15.13 -2.35
N GLY A 173 -11.08 14.60 -1.19
CA GLY A 173 -9.96 15.09 -0.41
C GLY A 173 -8.64 14.88 -1.15
N TYR A 174 -7.61 15.57 -0.71
CA TYR A 174 -6.26 15.44 -1.26
C TYR A 174 -5.23 15.25 -0.17
N ALA A 175 -4.09 14.66 -0.53
CA ALA A 175 -2.94 14.53 0.34
C ALA A 175 -1.67 15.02 -0.34
N ILE A 176 -0.79 15.58 0.49
CA ILE A 176 0.60 15.89 0.14
C ILE A 176 1.47 15.00 1.01
N ASP A 177 2.27 14.17 0.37
CA ASP A 177 3.13 13.19 1.04
C ASP A 177 4.59 13.46 0.73
N THR A 178 5.43 13.28 1.75
CA THR A 178 6.89 13.35 1.63
C THR A 178 7.53 12.23 2.42
N ARG A 179 8.63 11.67 1.91
CA ARG A 179 9.45 10.67 2.59
C ARG A 179 10.91 10.89 2.25
N LEU A 180 11.74 10.97 3.27
CA LEU A 180 13.19 11.07 3.18
C LEU A 180 13.82 9.87 3.88
N VAL A 181 14.81 9.25 3.22
CA VAL A 181 15.57 8.12 3.77
C VAL A 181 17.06 8.40 3.64
N TYR A 182 17.78 8.14 4.72
CA TYR A 182 19.24 8.13 4.76
C TYR A 182 19.75 6.71 5.03
N ARG A 183 20.69 6.24 4.22
CA ARG A 183 21.31 4.91 4.32
C ARG A 183 22.82 5.07 4.55
N PRO A 184 23.25 5.31 5.81
CA PRO A 184 24.67 5.48 6.13
C PRO A 184 25.50 4.25 5.77
N VAL A 185 24.94 3.06 5.93
CA VAL A 185 25.54 1.80 5.50
C VAL A 185 24.63 1.18 4.46
N TYR A 186 25.15 0.94 3.25
CA TYR A 186 24.43 0.31 2.15
C TYR A 186 25.41 -0.57 1.36
N GLU A 187 25.63 -1.78 1.88
CA GLU A 187 26.57 -2.76 1.37
C GLU A 187 25.93 -4.15 1.33
N LYS A 188 26.56 -5.08 0.61
CA LYS A 188 26.07 -6.47 0.57
C LYS A 188 26.04 -7.08 1.97
N GLY A 189 24.86 -7.50 2.42
CA GLY A 189 24.65 -8.09 3.73
C GLY A 189 24.62 -7.10 4.90
N LYS A 190 24.71 -5.77 4.64
CA LYS A 190 24.67 -4.74 5.69
C LYS A 190 23.88 -3.52 5.20
N LEU A 191 22.88 -3.14 5.97
CA LEU A 191 22.05 -1.97 5.69
C LEU A 191 21.69 -1.30 7.02
N ILE A 192 21.87 0.01 7.07
CA ILE A 192 21.23 0.88 8.05
C ILE A 192 20.36 1.85 7.27
N HIS A 193 19.07 1.89 7.58
CA HIS A 193 18.09 2.74 6.97
C HIS A 193 17.43 3.58 8.04
N LEU A 194 17.50 4.87 7.90
CA LEU A 194 16.86 5.87 8.74
C LEU A 194 15.90 6.65 7.87
N GLY A 195 14.62 6.68 8.23
CA GLY A 195 13.60 7.34 7.43
C GLY A 195 12.71 8.26 8.26
N VAL A 196 12.18 9.28 7.60
CA VAL A 196 11.11 10.13 8.08
C VAL A 196 10.11 10.36 6.96
N ALA A 197 8.84 10.26 7.28
CA ALA A 197 7.74 10.53 6.35
C ALA A 197 6.73 11.47 6.99
N ALA A 198 6.11 12.32 6.17
CA ALA A 198 5.05 13.22 6.60
C ALA A 198 3.94 13.27 5.55
N THR A 199 2.70 13.34 6.02
CA THR A 199 1.49 13.47 5.19
C THR A 199 0.61 14.56 5.75
N ARG A 200 0.12 15.44 4.88
CA ARG A 200 -1.00 16.32 5.18
C ARG A 200 -2.15 15.97 4.26
N ARG A 201 -3.35 15.75 4.84
CA ARG A 201 -4.54 15.29 4.12
C ARG A 201 -5.76 16.10 4.51
N THR A 202 -6.65 16.34 3.55
CA THR A 202 -8.02 16.80 3.80
C THR A 202 -8.98 15.61 3.65
N PRO A 203 -10.09 15.56 4.39
CA PRO A 203 -11.11 14.54 4.19
C PRO A 203 -11.84 14.72 2.84
N ASP A 204 -12.56 13.70 2.40
CA ASP A 204 -13.53 13.84 1.32
C ASP A 204 -14.68 14.75 1.77
N GLY A 205 -15.29 15.47 0.82
CA GLY A 205 -16.50 16.23 1.07
C GLY A 205 -17.68 15.30 1.40
N VAL A 206 -18.73 15.87 1.95
CA VAL A 206 -19.93 15.17 2.40
C VAL A 206 -21.10 15.48 1.47
N LEU A 207 -21.91 14.46 1.13
CA LEU A 207 -23.20 14.69 0.49
C LEU A 207 -24.18 15.27 1.53
N PRO A 208 -24.94 16.34 1.20
CA PRO A 208 -25.89 16.93 2.12
C PRO A 208 -26.96 15.95 2.63
N GLU A 209 -27.25 14.91 1.85
CA GLU A 209 -28.27 13.89 2.10
C GLU A 209 -27.85 12.84 3.14
N ASP A 210 -26.54 12.62 3.31
CA ASP A 210 -26.04 11.52 4.14
C ASP A 210 -25.91 11.89 5.63
N GLY A 211 -26.03 13.16 5.98
CA GLY A 211 -25.78 13.64 7.35
C GLY A 211 -24.37 13.29 7.84
N ASN A 212 -23.54 12.77 6.96
CA ASN A 212 -22.18 12.35 7.24
C ASN A 212 -21.32 13.57 7.51
N LYS A 213 -20.45 13.43 8.48
CA LYS A 213 -19.49 14.44 8.86
C LYS A 213 -18.16 14.05 8.24
N ASP A 214 -17.38 15.03 7.79
CA ASP A 214 -16.01 14.80 7.33
C ASP A 214 -15.27 13.92 8.34
N THR A 215 -14.96 12.68 7.97
CA THR A 215 -14.52 11.67 8.95
C THR A 215 -13.24 10.99 8.51
N PHE A 216 -12.27 10.89 9.42
CA PHE A 216 -11.16 9.96 9.30
C PHE A 216 -11.42 8.73 10.17
N THR A 217 -11.35 7.55 9.56
CA THR A 217 -11.50 6.27 10.25
C THR A 217 -10.15 5.60 10.42
N TYR A 218 -9.81 5.26 11.65
CA TYR A 218 -8.65 4.46 12.02
C TYR A 218 -9.12 3.10 12.49
N LYS A 219 -8.64 2.03 11.88
CA LYS A 219 -9.06 0.68 12.24
C LYS A 219 -7.92 -0.33 12.11
N SER A 220 -7.87 -1.29 13.01
CA SER A 220 -6.98 -2.43 12.94
C SER A 220 -7.76 -3.71 13.17
N VAL A 221 -7.50 -4.70 12.33
CA VAL A 221 -7.98 -6.08 12.48
C VAL A 221 -7.00 -6.89 13.33
N GLY A 222 -7.35 -8.14 13.64
CA GLY A 222 -6.48 -9.05 14.38
C GLY A 222 -5.27 -9.55 13.58
N VAL A 223 -4.64 -10.56 14.12
CA VAL A 223 -3.39 -11.17 13.59
C VAL A 223 -3.63 -11.95 12.30
N SER A 224 -4.89 -12.26 11.97
CA SER A 224 -5.31 -13.01 10.78
C SER A 224 -6.60 -12.42 10.25
N THR A 225 -6.79 -12.53 8.95
CA THR A 225 -8.02 -12.12 8.25
C THR A 225 -9.11 -13.18 8.28
N ILE A 226 -8.85 -14.37 8.83
CA ILE A 226 -9.85 -15.43 9.01
C ILE A 226 -11.05 -14.92 9.80
N ASP A 227 -10.79 -14.13 10.85
CA ASP A 227 -11.82 -13.36 11.55
C ASP A 227 -11.58 -11.87 11.31
N ASN A 228 -12.45 -11.27 10.50
CA ASN A 228 -12.33 -9.86 10.08
C ASN A 228 -12.82 -8.84 11.12
N ARG A 229 -13.05 -9.25 12.37
CA ARG A 229 -13.46 -8.31 13.41
C ARG A 229 -12.40 -7.25 13.64
N THR A 230 -12.87 -6.01 13.68
CA THR A 230 -12.03 -4.86 13.99
C THR A 230 -11.76 -4.83 15.50
N LEU A 231 -10.49 -4.96 15.89
CA LEU A 231 -10.08 -4.92 17.30
C LEU A 231 -9.94 -3.51 17.83
N VAL A 232 -9.55 -2.58 16.96
CA VAL A 232 -9.40 -1.17 17.29
C VAL A 232 -10.11 -0.38 16.20
N VAL A 233 -10.98 0.53 16.59
CA VAL A 233 -11.64 1.47 15.68
C VAL A 233 -11.79 2.83 16.36
N ALA A 234 -11.51 3.89 15.60
CA ALA A 234 -11.82 5.26 15.97
C ALA A 234 -12.33 6.02 14.74
N ASN A 235 -13.53 6.55 14.83
CA ASN A 235 -14.11 7.44 13.83
C ASN A 235 -13.98 8.88 14.34
N VAL A 236 -13.27 9.71 13.61
CA VAL A 236 -12.97 11.10 13.97
C VAL A 236 -13.76 12.02 13.05
N ASP A 237 -14.96 12.36 13.48
CA ASP A 237 -15.91 13.19 12.73
C ASP A 237 -15.56 14.68 12.83
N ASN A 238 -16.15 15.48 11.92
CA ASN A 238 -15.96 16.94 11.83
C ASN A 238 -14.48 17.30 11.64
N ALA A 239 -13.76 16.48 10.88
CA ALA A 239 -12.36 16.69 10.58
C ALA A 239 -12.20 17.78 9.52
N VAL A 240 -11.20 18.64 9.71
CA VAL A 240 -10.79 19.69 8.75
C VAL A 240 -9.53 19.25 8.02
N SER A 241 -8.59 18.70 8.74
CA SER A 241 -7.34 18.20 8.16
C SER A 241 -6.68 17.19 9.08
N GLN A 242 -5.84 16.34 8.47
CA GLN A 242 -5.01 15.37 9.18
C GLN A 242 -3.53 15.65 8.85
N PHE A 243 -2.70 15.61 9.87
CA PHE A 243 -1.25 15.58 9.71
C PHE A 243 -0.70 14.29 10.33
N LYS A 244 0.12 13.57 9.58
CA LYS A 244 0.84 12.39 10.05
C LYS A 244 2.34 12.61 9.96
N ILE A 245 3.06 12.06 10.91
CA ILE A 245 4.51 11.92 10.86
C ILE A 245 4.88 10.50 11.24
N GLY A 246 5.84 9.91 10.52
CA GLY A 246 6.40 8.61 10.79
C GLY A 246 7.91 8.66 10.80
N THR A 247 8.54 7.92 11.69
CA THR A 247 9.98 7.68 11.68
C THR A 247 10.25 6.19 11.50
N GLU A 248 11.31 5.88 10.78
CA GLU A 248 11.66 4.53 10.35
C GLU A 248 13.11 4.20 10.69
N LEU A 249 13.33 3.03 11.26
CA LEU A 249 14.65 2.44 11.44
C LEU A 249 14.62 1.01 10.90
N LEU A 250 15.60 0.66 10.05
CA LEU A 250 15.87 -0.72 9.69
C LEU A 250 17.36 -0.97 9.74
N ILE A 251 17.73 -2.03 10.47
CA ILE A 251 19.10 -2.54 10.55
C ILE A 251 19.08 -3.97 10.02
N TYR A 252 19.87 -4.21 8.99
CA TYR A 252 20.15 -5.54 8.48
C TYR A 252 21.65 -5.79 8.55
N TYR A 253 22.04 -6.83 9.28
CA TYR A 253 23.43 -7.20 9.42
C TYR A 253 23.55 -8.72 9.32
N HIS A 254 23.92 -9.22 8.14
CA HIS A 254 24.04 -10.63 7.81
C HIS A 254 22.77 -11.43 8.13
N LYS A 255 22.68 -12.00 9.33
CA LYS A 255 21.56 -12.84 9.80
C LYS A 255 20.62 -12.11 10.77
N PHE A 256 21.03 -10.93 11.20
CA PHE A 256 20.27 -10.11 12.15
C PHE A 256 19.45 -9.09 11.39
N PHE A 257 18.18 -8.96 11.76
CA PHE A 257 17.26 -7.98 11.24
C PHE A 257 16.51 -7.30 12.38
N LEU A 258 16.50 -6.00 12.38
CA LEU A 258 15.70 -5.17 13.26
C LEU A 258 15.01 -4.11 12.42
N GLN A 259 13.72 -3.96 12.63
CA GLN A 259 12.92 -2.87 12.05
C GLN A 259 12.18 -2.16 13.18
N SER A 260 11.94 -0.88 13.04
CA SER A 260 11.10 -0.11 13.97
C SER A 260 10.45 1.04 13.23
N GLU A 261 9.21 1.30 13.57
CA GLU A 261 8.53 2.53 13.14
C GLU A 261 7.76 3.12 14.32
N TYR A 262 7.75 4.44 14.38
CA TYR A 262 6.83 5.22 15.20
C TYR A 262 5.97 6.07 14.28
N ILE A 263 4.67 6.07 14.50
CA ILE A 263 3.69 6.82 13.72
C ILE A 263 2.82 7.63 14.66
N ARG A 264 2.67 8.91 14.35
CA ARG A 264 1.74 9.82 15.04
C ARG A 264 0.84 10.49 14.02
N THR A 265 -0.44 10.57 14.33
CA THR A 265 -1.44 11.33 13.58
C THR A 265 -2.06 12.38 14.48
N HIS A 266 -2.33 13.56 13.91
CA HIS A 266 -3.06 14.66 14.51
C HIS A 266 -4.15 15.08 13.53
N VAL A 267 -5.40 15.12 14.01
CA VAL A 267 -6.57 15.55 13.24
C VAL A 267 -7.09 16.83 13.83
N ASN A 268 -7.01 17.90 13.05
CA ASN A 268 -7.68 19.14 13.38
C ASN A 268 -9.17 18.99 13.10
N ARG A 269 -10.00 19.40 14.05
CA ARG A 269 -11.46 19.31 13.95
C ARG A 269 -12.09 20.70 13.95
N GLN A 270 -13.35 20.80 13.54
CA GLN A 270 -14.11 22.06 13.55
C GLN A 270 -14.14 22.68 14.97
N HIS A 271 -14.31 23.99 15.04
CA HIS A 271 -14.12 24.82 16.25
C HIS A 271 -14.72 24.30 17.57
N ASN A 272 -15.79 23.52 17.50
CA ASN A 272 -16.49 23.05 18.73
C ASN A 272 -16.01 21.65 19.18
N PHE A 273 -15.03 21.08 18.51
CA PHE A 273 -14.56 19.72 18.78
C PHE A 273 -13.06 19.72 19.12
N ARG A 274 -12.71 18.96 20.14
CA ARG A 274 -11.31 18.77 20.52
C ARG A 274 -10.58 18.00 19.42
N ASP A 275 -9.38 18.46 19.08
CA ASP A 275 -8.48 17.75 18.17
C ASP A 275 -8.20 16.32 18.63
N TYR A 276 -7.99 15.43 17.66
CA TYR A 276 -7.72 14.03 17.93
C TYR A 276 -6.26 13.70 17.63
N VAL A 277 -5.64 12.97 18.56
CA VAL A 277 -4.26 12.49 18.42
C VAL A 277 -4.23 10.99 18.66
N ALA A 278 -3.61 10.24 17.74
CA ALA A 278 -3.25 8.85 17.95
C ALA A 278 -1.79 8.62 17.59
N GLN A 279 -1.16 7.67 18.27
CA GLN A 279 0.24 7.32 18.03
C GLN A 279 0.52 5.89 18.42
N GLY A 280 1.59 5.33 17.87
CA GLY A 280 2.05 4.01 18.23
C GLY A 280 3.39 3.69 17.61
N ALA A 281 4.01 2.63 18.11
CA ALA A 281 5.28 2.12 17.62
C ALA A 281 5.27 0.60 17.61
N TYR A 282 6.20 0.01 16.84
CA TYR A 282 6.47 -1.42 16.86
C TYR A 282 7.95 -1.68 16.58
N ILE A 283 8.43 -2.83 17.04
CA ILE A 283 9.84 -3.24 16.89
C ILE A 283 9.90 -4.76 16.66
N PRO A 284 9.87 -5.27 15.41
CA PRO A 284 10.21 -6.65 15.11
C PRO A 284 11.71 -6.87 15.08
N VAL A 285 12.13 -7.96 15.68
CA VAL A 285 13.51 -8.47 15.65
C VAL A 285 13.49 -9.88 15.10
N SER A 286 14.37 -10.18 14.17
CA SER A 286 14.51 -11.52 13.60
C SER A 286 15.98 -11.90 13.45
N TYR A 287 16.26 -13.16 13.77
CA TYR A 287 17.56 -13.77 13.55
C TYR A 287 17.38 -15.07 12.77
N THR A 288 18.02 -15.17 11.61
CA THR A 288 17.89 -16.32 10.73
C THR A 288 19.10 -17.22 10.83
N HIS A 289 18.93 -18.43 11.36
CA HIS A 289 19.93 -19.48 11.34
C HIS A 289 19.90 -20.19 9.96
N LEU A 290 20.69 -19.72 9.01
CA LEU A 290 20.99 -20.52 7.82
C LEU A 290 22.08 -21.55 8.22
N ARG A 291 21.73 -22.83 8.36
CA ARG A 291 22.71 -23.90 8.26
C ARG A 291 23.14 -23.92 6.79
N ALA A 292 24.40 -23.63 6.53
CA ALA A 292 25.01 -23.98 5.26
C ALA A 292 25.01 -25.52 5.19
N HIS A 293 24.31 -26.06 4.20
CA HIS A 293 24.50 -27.43 3.73
C HIS A 293 25.53 -27.40 2.63
#